data_873af17745abf67240625a2af5f08084
#
_entry.id   873af17745abf67240625a2af5f08084
#
_cell.length_a   1.000
_cell.length_b   1.000
_cell.length_c   1.000
_cell.angle_alpha   90.00
_cell.angle_beta   90.00
_cell.angle_gamma   90.00
#
_symmetry.space_group_name_H-M   'P 1'
#
loop_
_entity.id
_entity.type
_entity.pdbx_description
1 polymer ?
#
loop_
_entity_poly.entity_id
_entity_poly.type
_entity_poly.pdbx_seq_one_letter_code
_entity_poly.pdbx_strand_id
1 'polypeptide(L)'
;GLHIEPLQPPENMEVLIGWTGSPASSHHLVSEVKRLKSDPTFYGKFLERSHLCVEKLIHAFKTNHIKGVQQMIRINREIIQSMDKEATVDIETAHLKVLCSVAEKYGGAAKTSGAGGGDCGITIINKGINKQRIYDEWSENEVKPLEFNIYHGQ
;
A
#
# COMPACT_ATOMS: atom_id res chain seq x y z
N GLY A 1 14.69 23.29 -11.62
CA GLY A 1 14.84 22.10 -10.83
C GLY A 1 13.53 21.61 -10.23
N LEU A 2 13.51 20.33 -9.95
CA LEU A 2 12.35 19.69 -9.30
C LEU A 2 12.14 20.26 -7.92
N HIS A 3 11.03 20.92 -7.75
CA HIS A 3 10.64 21.43 -6.46
C HIS A 3 9.84 20.35 -5.73
N ILE A 4 10.48 19.64 -4.82
CA ILE A 4 9.82 18.60 -4.03
C ILE A 4 9.39 19.23 -2.71
N GLU A 5 8.10 19.46 -2.58
CA GLU A 5 7.54 19.86 -1.29
C GLU A 5 7.35 18.61 -0.44
N PRO A 6 7.88 18.57 0.79
CA PRO A 6 7.59 17.46 1.68
C PRO A 6 6.12 17.47 2.06
N LEU A 7 5.44 16.35 1.81
CA LEU A 7 4.07 16.15 2.25
C LEU A 7 4.08 15.78 3.72
N GLN A 8 3.39 16.58 4.53
CA GLN A 8 3.21 16.24 5.93
C GLN A 8 1.94 15.38 6.08
N PRO A 9 2.02 14.25 6.80
CA PRO A 9 0.84 13.44 7.03
C PRO A 9 -0.19 14.19 7.91
N PRO A 10 -1.49 13.88 7.77
CA PRO A 10 -2.50 14.39 8.67
C PRO A 10 -2.14 14.15 10.14
N GLU A 11 -2.48 15.09 11.02
CA GLU A 11 -2.11 15.04 12.44
C GLU A 11 -2.63 13.81 13.18
N ASN A 12 -3.80 13.32 12.78
CA ASN A 12 -4.43 12.17 13.41
C ASN A 12 -4.11 10.85 12.70
N MET A 13 -3.15 10.86 11.79
CA MET A 13 -2.78 9.70 10.99
C MET A 13 -1.50 9.07 11.52
N GLU A 14 -1.48 7.74 11.50
CA GLU A 14 -0.27 6.97 11.78
C GLU A 14 -0.06 5.93 10.67
N VAL A 15 1.20 5.74 10.29
CA VAL A 15 1.58 4.78 9.26
C VAL A 15 2.23 3.58 9.94
N LEU A 16 1.72 2.38 9.67
CA LEU A 16 2.31 1.14 10.13
C LEU A 16 2.90 0.40 8.94
N ILE A 17 4.00 -0.29 9.16
CA ILE A 17 4.61 -1.12 8.11
C ILE A 17 4.79 -2.53 8.62
N GLY A 18 4.42 -3.49 7.78
CA GLY A 18 4.63 -4.90 8.04
C GLY A 18 5.50 -5.53 6.96
N TRP A 19 6.39 -6.42 7.37
CA TRP A 19 7.26 -7.16 6.47
C TRP A 19 6.85 -8.63 6.46
N THR A 20 6.69 -9.18 5.25
CA THR A 20 6.20 -10.55 5.09
C THR A 20 7.29 -11.61 5.15
N GLY A 21 8.56 -11.21 5.23
CA GLY A 21 9.67 -12.15 5.30
C GLY A 21 10.07 -12.78 3.97
N SER A 22 9.35 -12.44 2.90
CA SER A 22 9.63 -12.99 1.57
C SER A 22 10.19 -11.89 0.67
N PRO A 23 11.37 -12.08 0.09
CA PRO A 23 11.87 -11.11 -0.89
C PRO A 23 11.01 -11.13 -2.14
N ALA A 24 10.87 -9.96 -2.75
CA ALA A 24 10.12 -9.82 -3.99
C ALA A 24 10.80 -10.60 -5.12
N SER A 25 10.01 -11.41 -5.85
CA SER A 25 10.49 -12.08 -7.07
C SER A 25 10.38 -11.11 -8.25
N SER A 26 11.30 -10.17 -8.32
CA SER A 26 11.25 -9.07 -9.28
C SER A 26 11.34 -9.53 -10.74
N HIS A 27 12.07 -10.61 -11.01
CA HIS A 27 12.28 -11.08 -12.38
C HIS A 27 10.99 -11.57 -13.04
N HIS A 28 10.22 -12.38 -12.33
CA HIS A 28 8.92 -12.87 -12.80
C HIS A 28 7.93 -11.72 -12.99
N LEU A 29 7.88 -10.80 -12.03
CA LEU A 29 6.98 -9.66 -12.08
C LEU A 29 7.28 -8.73 -13.27
N VAL A 30 8.55 -8.45 -13.55
CA VAL A 30 8.95 -7.62 -14.69
C VAL A 30 8.51 -8.27 -15.99
N SER A 31 8.70 -9.58 -16.14
CA SER A 31 8.29 -10.33 -17.32
C SER A 31 6.77 -10.24 -17.54
N GLU A 32 5.97 -10.42 -16.49
CA GLU A 32 4.51 -10.37 -16.57
C GLU A 32 3.98 -8.96 -16.84
N VAL A 33 4.61 -7.94 -16.25
CA VAL A 33 4.25 -6.55 -16.52
C VAL A 33 4.53 -6.19 -17.98
N LYS A 34 5.63 -6.68 -18.57
CA LYS A 34 5.91 -6.50 -19.99
C LYS A 34 4.82 -7.12 -20.86
N ARG A 35 4.31 -8.28 -20.48
CA ARG A 35 3.20 -8.93 -21.18
C ARG A 35 1.93 -8.08 -21.13
N LEU A 36 1.63 -7.47 -20.00
CA LEU A 36 0.47 -6.56 -19.84
C LEU A 36 0.59 -5.33 -20.71
N LYS A 37 1.80 -4.82 -20.93
CA LYS A 37 2.02 -3.67 -21.82
C LYS A 37 1.66 -3.97 -23.26
N SER A 38 1.57 -5.25 -23.63
CA SER A 38 1.13 -5.66 -24.97
C SER A 38 -0.39 -5.56 -25.14
N ASP A 39 -1.14 -5.36 -24.05
CA ASP A 39 -2.58 -5.09 -24.09
C ASP A 39 -2.79 -3.58 -23.81
N PRO A 40 -2.85 -2.75 -24.85
CA PRO A 40 -2.90 -1.31 -24.66
C PRO A 40 -4.17 -0.82 -23.99
N THR A 41 -5.28 -1.52 -24.14
CA THR A 41 -6.55 -1.14 -23.51
C THR A 41 -6.48 -1.32 -21.99
N PHE A 42 -6.04 -2.47 -21.54
CA PHE A 42 -5.90 -2.75 -20.11
C PHE A 42 -4.85 -1.83 -19.47
N TYR A 43 -3.68 -1.74 -20.12
CA TYR A 43 -2.56 -0.96 -19.59
C TYR A 43 -2.90 0.54 -19.52
N GLY A 44 -3.58 1.06 -20.52
CA GLY A 44 -4.02 2.46 -20.54
C GLY A 44 -4.98 2.77 -19.39
N LYS A 45 -5.97 1.91 -19.16
CA LYS A 45 -6.91 2.07 -18.04
C LYS A 45 -6.20 1.96 -16.69
N PHE A 46 -5.26 1.03 -16.57
CA PHE A 46 -4.48 0.88 -15.35
C PHE A 46 -3.69 2.14 -15.03
N LEU A 47 -2.97 2.70 -16.01
CA LEU A 47 -2.21 3.93 -15.84
C LEU A 47 -3.09 5.11 -15.45
N GLU A 48 -4.24 5.26 -16.12
CA GLU A 48 -5.19 6.33 -15.85
C GLU A 48 -5.73 6.25 -14.42
N ARG A 49 -6.17 5.06 -14.01
CA ARG A 49 -6.68 4.84 -12.65
C ARG A 49 -5.61 5.07 -11.60
N SER A 50 -4.39 4.60 -11.84
CA SER A 50 -3.26 4.78 -10.93
C SER A 50 -2.90 6.26 -10.79
N HIS A 51 -2.86 6.98 -11.88
CA HIS A 51 -2.55 8.41 -11.89
C HIS A 51 -3.59 9.20 -11.11
N LEU A 52 -4.87 8.94 -11.38
CA LEU A 52 -5.98 9.60 -10.67
C LEU A 52 -5.96 9.29 -9.17
N CYS A 53 -5.65 8.04 -8.81
CA CYS A 53 -5.53 7.62 -7.42
C CYS A 53 -4.43 8.39 -6.69
N VAL A 54 -3.26 8.54 -7.32
CA VAL A 54 -2.14 9.28 -6.73
C VAL A 54 -2.51 10.76 -6.56
N GLU A 55 -3.14 11.38 -7.54
CA GLU A 55 -3.57 12.77 -7.43
C GLU A 55 -4.55 12.99 -6.27
N LYS A 56 -5.53 12.10 -6.12
CA LYS A 56 -6.51 12.17 -5.03
C LYS A 56 -5.86 11.91 -3.67
N LEU A 57 -4.87 11.02 -3.62
CA LEU A 57 -4.11 10.75 -2.42
C LEU A 57 -3.36 12.00 -1.96
N ILE A 58 -2.65 12.66 -2.88
CA ILE A 58 -1.92 13.90 -2.59
C ILE A 58 -2.89 14.97 -2.07
N HIS A 59 -4.04 15.11 -2.72
CA HIS A 59 -5.06 16.06 -2.29
C HIS A 59 -5.55 15.77 -0.87
N ALA A 60 -5.82 14.50 -0.56
CA ALA A 60 -6.25 14.08 0.78
C ALA A 60 -5.20 14.37 1.84
N PHE A 61 -3.91 14.17 1.54
CA PHE A 61 -2.82 14.56 2.43
C PHE A 61 -2.79 16.06 2.67
N LYS A 62 -2.87 16.84 1.61
CA LYS A 62 -2.83 18.31 1.70
C LYS A 62 -4.00 18.90 2.47
N THR A 63 -5.16 18.27 2.39
CA THR A 63 -6.37 18.72 3.08
C THR A 63 -6.57 18.09 4.45
N ASN A 64 -5.58 17.34 4.93
CA ASN A 64 -5.60 16.70 6.24
C ASN A 64 -6.81 15.76 6.43
N HIS A 65 -7.15 15.01 5.38
CA HIS A 65 -8.36 14.18 5.34
C HIS A 65 -8.02 12.68 5.41
N ILE A 66 -7.95 12.15 6.62
CA ILE A 66 -7.51 10.76 6.85
C ILE A 66 -8.41 9.74 6.15
N LYS A 67 -9.73 9.93 6.16
CA LYS A 67 -10.64 8.99 5.47
C LYS A 67 -10.42 8.99 3.97
N GLY A 68 -10.09 10.15 3.40
CA GLY A 68 -9.72 10.26 1.99
C GLY A 68 -8.43 9.51 1.69
N VAL A 69 -7.43 9.62 2.56
CA VAL A 69 -6.18 8.86 2.44
C VAL A 69 -6.47 7.36 2.46
N GLN A 70 -7.23 6.91 3.45
CA GLN A 70 -7.59 5.49 3.57
C GLN A 70 -8.35 4.99 2.35
N GLN A 71 -9.29 5.77 1.83
CA GLN A 71 -10.04 5.41 0.64
C GLN A 71 -9.14 5.24 -0.57
N MET A 72 -8.17 6.13 -0.74
CA MET A 72 -7.23 6.04 -1.87
C MET A 72 -6.28 4.85 -1.73
N ILE A 73 -5.88 4.51 -0.52
CA ILE A 73 -5.10 3.30 -0.25
C ILE A 73 -5.90 2.05 -0.67
N ARG A 74 -7.17 1.99 -0.31
CA ARG A 74 -8.05 0.88 -0.70
C ARG A 74 -8.23 0.79 -2.22
N ILE A 75 -8.44 1.91 -2.88
CA ILE A 75 -8.57 1.97 -4.34
C ILE A 75 -7.28 1.53 -5.01
N ASN A 76 -6.13 1.97 -4.52
CA ASN A 76 -4.85 1.54 -5.05
C ASN A 76 -4.67 0.02 -4.90
N ARG A 77 -5.07 -0.54 -3.75
CA ARG A 77 -5.06 -1.98 -3.54
C ARG A 77 -5.92 -2.71 -4.57
N GLU A 78 -7.13 -2.20 -4.85
CA GLU A 78 -8.03 -2.77 -5.87
C GLU A 78 -7.41 -2.74 -7.27
N ILE A 79 -6.71 -1.67 -7.60
CA ILE A 79 -6.00 -1.54 -8.88
C ILE A 79 -4.92 -2.63 -8.99
N ILE A 80 -4.17 -2.87 -7.91
CA ILE A 80 -3.14 -3.91 -7.86
C ILE A 80 -3.78 -5.30 -7.97
N GLN A 81 -4.89 -5.54 -7.30
CA GLN A 81 -5.63 -6.80 -7.40
C GLN A 81 -6.15 -7.05 -8.81
N SER A 82 -6.60 -6.00 -9.52
CA SER A 82 -6.96 -6.09 -10.94
C SER A 82 -5.79 -6.52 -11.80
N MET A 83 -4.60 -5.96 -11.54
CA MET A 83 -3.39 -6.33 -12.25
C MET A 83 -3.02 -7.78 -11.97
N ASP A 84 -3.08 -8.21 -10.73
CA ASP A 84 -2.79 -9.59 -10.34
C ASP A 84 -3.69 -10.57 -11.08
N LYS A 85 -4.96 -10.25 -11.17
CA LYS A 85 -5.94 -11.08 -11.86
C LYS A 85 -5.67 -11.16 -13.36
N GLU A 86 -5.41 -10.01 -13.99
CA GLU A 86 -5.21 -9.94 -15.44
C GLU A 86 -3.88 -10.56 -15.86
N ALA A 87 -2.82 -10.34 -15.09
CA ALA A 87 -1.49 -10.87 -15.41
C ALA A 87 -1.23 -12.28 -14.87
N THR A 88 -2.10 -12.77 -14.02
CA THR A 88 -1.90 -14.05 -13.31
C THR A 88 -0.60 -14.02 -12.51
N VAL A 89 -0.39 -12.95 -11.76
CA VAL A 89 0.74 -12.76 -10.86
C VAL A 89 0.24 -12.50 -9.45
N ASP A 90 1.13 -12.55 -8.48
CA ASP A 90 0.85 -12.26 -7.08
C ASP A 90 1.68 -11.08 -6.60
N ILE A 91 1.32 -9.87 -7.01
CA ILE A 91 1.90 -8.65 -6.43
C ILE A 91 1.44 -8.57 -4.97
N GLU A 92 0.14 -8.74 -4.75
CA GLU A 92 -0.40 -8.93 -3.40
C GLU A 92 -0.37 -10.41 -3.07
N THR A 93 0.70 -10.86 -2.43
CA THR A 93 0.87 -12.26 -2.02
C THR A 93 -0.12 -12.66 -0.93
N ALA A 94 -0.19 -13.95 -0.61
CA ALA A 94 -1.05 -14.45 0.46
C ALA A 94 -0.78 -13.76 1.80
N HIS A 95 0.49 -13.53 2.14
CA HIS A 95 0.87 -12.82 3.37
C HIS A 95 0.48 -11.35 3.35
N LEU A 96 0.57 -10.70 2.18
CA LEU A 96 0.11 -9.32 2.04
C LEU A 96 -1.41 -9.21 2.15
N LYS A 97 -2.15 -10.20 1.65
CA LYS A 97 -3.61 -10.26 1.84
C LYS A 97 -3.97 -10.34 3.32
N VAL A 98 -3.27 -11.16 4.08
CA VAL A 98 -3.46 -11.26 5.52
C VAL A 98 -3.13 -9.94 6.21
N LEU A 99 -2.01 -9.33 5.85
CA LEU A 99 -1.62 -8.02 6.38
C LEU A 99 -2.73 -7.00 6.20
N CYS A 100 -3.27 -6.91 4.99
CA CYS A 100 -4.34 -5.97 4.66
C CYS A 100 -5.65 -6.31 5.38
N SER A 101 -6.01 -7.59 5.45
CA SER A 101 -7.25 -8.03 6.12
C SER A 101 -7.22 -7.73 7.61
N VAL A 102 -6.09 -7.96 8.26
CA VAL A 102 -5.91 -7.64 9.68
C VAL A 102 -6.03 -6.13 9.90
N ALA A 103 -5.38 -5.33 9.05
CA ALA A 103 -5.47 -3.87 9.14
C ALA A 103 -6.92 -3.39 9.02
N GLU A 104 -7.66 -3.90 8.02
CA GLU A 104 -9.08 -3.54 7.81
C GLU A 104 -9.96 -3.94 8.99
N LYS A 105 -9.69 -5.09 9.60
CA LYS A 105 -10.43 -5.58 10.76
C LYS A 105 -10.41 -4.59 11.92
N TYR A 106 -9.30 -3.88 12.08
CA TYR A 106 -9.10 -2.93 13.18
C TYR A 106 -9.22 -1.47 12.76
N GLY A 107 -9.79 -1.21 11.59
CA GLY A 107 -10.10 0.16 11.16
C GLY A 107 -9.00 0.85 10.35
N GLY A 108 -8.01 0.10 9.91
CA GLY A 108 -6.95 0.61 9.04
C GLY A 108 -7.25 0.38 7.57
N ALA A 109 -6.46 1.01 6.72
CA ALA A 109 -6.44 0.75 5.28
C ALA A 109 -5.02 0.39 4.87
N ALA A 110 -4.85 -0.66 4.09
CA ALA A 110 -3.53 -1.20 3.80
C ALA A 110 -3.37 -1.60 2.33
N LYS A 111 -2.12 -1.63 1.89
CA LYS A 111 -1.76 -2.07 0.54
C LYS A 111 -0.27 -2.48 0.54
N THR A 112 0.15 -3.15 -0.52
CA THR A 112 1.58 -3.39 -0.72
C THR A 112 2.33 -2.07 -0.87
N SER A 113 3.54 -2.00 -0.35
CA SER A 113 4.32 -0.76 -0.30
C SER A 113 5.04 -0.42 -1.60
N GLY A 114 5.19 -1.37 -2.51
CA GLY A 114 5.97 -1.13 -3.72
C GLY A 114 5.54 -1.98 -4.89
N ALA A 115 6.52 -2.37 -5.71
CA ALA A 115 6.31 -3.24 -6.85
C ALA A 115 5.82 -4.64 -6.45
N GLY A 116 5.78 -4.92 -5.17
CA GLY A 116 5.18 -6.11 -4.63
C GLY A 116 6.11 -7.31 -4.59
N GLY A 117 5.51 -8.47 -4.76
CA GLY A 117 6.24 -9.70 -4.69
C GLY A 117 6.49 -10.20 -3.28
N GLY A 118 5.74 -9.70 -2.30
CA GLY A 118 5.76 -10.23 -0.94
C GLY A 118 6.71 -9.55 0.02
N ASP A 119 7.12 -8.34 -0.27
CA ASP A 119 8.06 -7.62 0.58
C ASP A 119 7.36 -6.94 1.77
N CYS A 120 6.89 -5.74 1.62
CA CYS A 120 6.28 -4.97 2.70
C CYS A 120 4.88 -4.49 2.35
N GLY A 121 4.08 -4.27 3.40
CA GLY A 121 2.79 -3.59 3.27
C GLY A 121 2.73 -2.37 4.16
N ILE A 122 2.04 -1.34 3.69
CA ILE A 122 1.78 -0.14 4.47
C ILE A 122 0.34 -0.10 4.94
N THR A 123 0.13 0.44 6.12
CA THR A 123 -1.20 0.58 6.72
C THR A 123 -1.37 1.99 7.23
N ILE A 124 -2.51 2.58 6.96
CA ILE A 124 -2.88 3.91 7.46
C ILE A 124 -3.97 3.73 8.51
N ILE A 125 -3.70 4.18 9.71
CA ILE A 125 -4.67 4.15 10.82
C ILE A 125 -4.87 5.53 11.41
N ASN A 126 -6.00 5.70 12.09
CA ASN A 126 -6.20 6.83 12.97
C ASN A 126 -5.42 6.59 14.27
N LYS A 127 -4.78 7.61 14.81
CA LYS A 127 -3.98 7.51 16.05
C LYS A 127 -4.77 7.02 17.25
N GLY A 128 -6.11 7.13 17.24
CA GLY A 128 -6.95 6.58 18.31
C GLY A 128 -7.08 5.07 18.31
N ILE A 129 -6.65 4.41 17.24
CA ILE A 129 -6.73 2.95 17.12
C ILE A 129 -5.55 2.31 17.86
N ASN A 130 -5.84 1.21 18.57
CA ASN A 130 -4.79 0.45 19.25
C ASN A 130 -4.00 -0.37 18.23
N LYS A 131 -2.87 0.18 17.78
CA LYS A 131 -2.00 -0.48 16.80
C LYS A 131 -1.44 -1.81 17.29
N GLN A 132 -1.35 -2.01 18.61
CA GLN A 132 -0.80 -3.24 19.14
C GLN A 132 -1.63 -4.46 18.73
N ARG A 133 -2.95 -4.31 18.61
CA ARG A 133 -3.81 -5.38 18.11
C ARG A 133 -3.45 -5.79 16.69
N ILE A 134 -3.16 -4.82 15.85
CA ILE A 134 -2.71 -5.08 14.47
C ILE A 134 -1.37 -5.80 14.49
N TYR A 135 -0.42 -5.30 15.27
CA TYR A 135 0.93 -5.88 15.38
C TYR A 135 0.89 -7.32 15.90
N ASP A 136 0.07 -7.60 16.93
CA ASP A 136 -0.04 -8.92 17.50
C ASP A 136 -0.62 -9.93 16.49
N GLU A 137 -1.68 -9.54 15.79
CA GLU A 137 -2.30 -10.43 14.81
C GLU A 137 -1.43 -10.60 13.57
N TRP A 138 -0.71 -9.57 13.14
CA TRP A 138 0.30 -9.70 12.10
C TRP A 138 1.36 -10.73 12.51
N SER A 139 1.88 -10.61 13.72
CA SER A 139 2.93 -11.53 14.23
C SER A 139 2.45 -12.96 14.28
N GLU A 140 1.19 -13.19 14.65
CA GLU A 140 0.57 -14.51 14.64
C GLU A 140 0.48 -15.11 13.23
N ASN A 141 0.50 -14.27 12.21
CA ASN A 141 0.39 -14.67 10.81
C ASN A 141 1.69 -14.45 10.01
N GLU A 142 2.81 -14.43 10.71
CA GLU A 142 4.14 -14.33 10.09
C GLU A 142 4.40 -13.01 9.36
N VAL A 143 3.70 -11.96 9.75
CA VAL A 143 3.97 -10.59 9.27
C VAL A 143 4.66 -9.85 10.39
N LYS A 144 5.88 -9.41 10.15
CA LYS A 144 6.68 -8.73 11.17
C LYS A 144 6.40 -7.22 11.16
N PRO A 145 5.92 -6.65 12.27
CA PRO A 145 5.81 -5.20 12.36
C PRO A 145 7.20 -4.55 12.30
N LEU A 146 7.31 -3.49 11.51
CA LEU A 146 8.52 -2.68 11.46
C LEU A 146 8.23 -1.34 12.13
N GLU A 147 8.90 -1.08 13.24
CA GLU A 147 8.72 0.18 13.94
C GLU A 147 9.73 1.20 13.42
N PHE A 148 9.22 2.36 13.05
CA PHE A 148 10.07 3.49 12.70
C PHE A 148 9.98 4.53 13.78
N ASN A 149 11.14 4.98 14.22
CA ASN A 149 11.21 6.25 14.87
C ASN A 149 11.20 7.29 13.76
N ILE A 150 10.06 7.94 13.57
CA ILE A 150 10.02 9.09 12.68
C ILE A 150 10.90 10.15 13.35
N TYR A 151 12.08 10.32 12.77
CA TYR A 151 12.97 11.36 13.22
C TYR A 151 12.39 12.69 12.77
N HIS A 152 11.81 13.43 13.71
CA HIS A 152 11.45 14.81 13.45
C HIS A 152 12.73 15.61 13.50
N GLY A 153 13.53 15.55 12.43
CA GLY A 153 14.74 16.32 12.28
C GLY A 153 14.42 17.80 12.32
N GLN A 154 15.11 18.47 13.14
CA GLN A 154 15.03 19.91 13.18
C GLN A 154 15.94 20.54 12.15
#